data_8abd8c0fb2e76a37f945de19a2d45a0b
#
_entry.id   8abd8c0fb2e76a37f945de19a2d45a0b
#
_cell.length_a   1.000
_cell.length_b   1.000
_cell.length_c   1.000
_cell.angle_alpha   90.00
_cell.angle_beta   90.00
_cell.angle_gamma   90.00
#
_symmetry.space_group_name_H-M   'P 1'
#
loop_
_entity.id
_entity.type
_entity.pdbx_description
1 polymer ?
#
loop_
_entity_poly.entity_id
_entity_poly.type
_entity_poly.pdbx_seq_one_letter_code
_entity_poly.pdbx_strand_id
1 'polypeptide(L)'
;MAKKAWEYERKWILEAIPPEVDESSDNEKEWMVYLDNANASDCQLFTDWYSEVPGSKAPCHLIVAAIECMREKGYLVAEAEKWIEPGLKAVQEKNGSDIQVITAKIYRALQEAEKNENSPYWNHRIYRSFLDVKKDVSFVEPIYFDVHSKQFQEKVYAGWMGQLIGGCLGTQIEGYTTDNIRKRFGEVRGYLRKPETYNDDITYELAYLDGFSEKGYNI
;
A
#
# COMPACT_ATOMS: atom_id res chain seq x y z
N MET A 1 25.87 -14.72 4.38
CA MET A 1 25.12 -13.54 4.86
C MET A 1 23.65 -13.81 4.68
N ALA A 2 22.78 -13.39 5.63
CA ALA A 2 21.35 -13.43 5.44
C ALA A 2 20.97 -12.48 4.27
N LYS A 3 19.96 -12.86 3.49
CA LYS A 3 19.42 -11.98 2.46
C LYS A 3 18.81 -10.73 3.07
N LYS A 4 18.85 -9.63 2.35
CA LYS A 4 18.28 -8.36 2.77
C LYS A 4 16.76 -8.35 2.58
N ALA A 5 16.03 -7.56 3.36
CA ALA A 5 14.57 -7.45 3.24
C ALA A 5 14.14 -7.06 1.83
N TRP A 6 14.80 -6.09 1.21
CA TRP A 6 14.52 -5.65 -0.16
C TRP A 6 14.71 -6.75 -1.22
N GLU A 7 15.59 -7.76 -0.98
CA GLU A 7 15.78 -8.88 -1.91
C GLU A 7 14.57 -9.81 -1.91
N TYR A 8 13.91 -10.00 -0.74
CA TYR A 8 12.68 -10.76 -0.64
C TYR A 8 11.52 -10.02 -1.29
N GLU A 9 11.28 -8.75 -0.93
CA GLU A 9 10.19 -7.96 -1.49
C GLU A 9 10.33 -7.82 -3.00
N ARG A 10 11.53 -7.48 -3.49
CA ARG A 10 11.79 -7.39 -4.93
C ARG A 10 11.50 -8.71 -5.63
N LYS A 11 11.88 -9.83 -5.03
CA LYS A 11 11.60 -11.16 -5.59
C LYS A 11 10.10 -11.38 -5.73
N TRP A 12 9.35 -11.18 -4.66
CA TRP A 12 7.90 -11.41 -4.66
C TRP A 12 7.19 -10.50 -5.66
N ILE A 13 7.51 -9.22 -5.68
CA ILE A 13 6.91 -8.26 -6.64
C ILE A 13 7.21 -8.66 -8.09
N LEU A 14 8.46 -9.07 -8.38
CA LEU A 14 8.84 -9.46 -9.73
C LEU A 14 8.27 -10.81 -10.17
N GLU A 15 8.07 -11.74 -9.25
CA GLU A 15 7.53 -13.07 -9.50
C GLU A 15 5.99 -13.09 -9.45
N ALA A 16 5.34 -12.09 -8.85
CA ALA A 16 3.89 -12.02 -8.74
C ALA A 16 3.23 -11.92 -10.12
N ILE A 17 2.41 -12.89 -10.44
CA ILE A 17 1.62 -12.94 -11.68
C ILE A 17 0.14 -12.88 -11.28
N PRO A 18 -0.63 -11.95 -11.85
CA PRO A 18 -2.06 -11.87 -11.57
C PRO A 18 -2.77 -13.21 -11.84
N PRO A 19 -3.70 -13.63 -10.99
CA PRO A 19 -4.50 -14.83 -11.25
C PRO A 19 -5.35 -14.67 -12.51
N GLU A 20 -5.91 -15.76 -12.99
CA GLU A 20 -6.97 -15.69 -14.01
C GLU A 20 -8.16 -14.95 -13.44
N VAL A 21 -8.75 -14.09 -14.27
CA VAL A 21 -9.97 -13.38 -13.86
C VAL A 21 -11.11 -14.42 -13.89
N ASP A 22 -11.66 -14.69 -12.73
CA ASP A 22 -12.86 -15.50 -12.59
C ASP A 22 -14.06 -14.58 -12.41
N GLU A 23 -14.90 -14.49 -13.45
CA GLU A 23 -16.12 -13.65 -13.41
C GLU A 23 -17.15 -14.18 -12.39
N SER A 24 -17.00 -15.43 -11.93
CA SER A 24 -17.85 -16.04 -10.92
C SER A 24 -17.35 -15.79 -9.47
N SER A 25 -16.19 -15.15 -9.29
CA SER A 25 -15.67 -14.88 -7.97
C SER A 25 -16.58 -13.89 -7.23
N ASP A 26 -17.11 -14.35 -6.09
CA ASP A 26 -17.98 -13.58 -5.22
C ASP A 26 -17.10 -12.71 -4.31
N ASN A 27 -16.93 -11.45 -4.69
CA ASN A 27 -16.11 -10.49 -3.91
C ASN A 27 -16.56 -10.37 -2.45
N GLU A 28 -17.86 -10.50 -2.16
CA GLU A 28 -18.35 -10.49 -0.76
C GLU A 28 -17.77 -11.65 0.02
N LYS A 29 -17.68 -12.85 -0.57
CA LYS A 29 -17.07 -14.00 0.12
C LYS A 29 -15.57 -13.81 0.34
N GLU A 30 -14.84 -13.23 -0.62
CA GLU A 30 -13.43 -12.93 -0.45
C GLU A 30 -13.20 -11.94 0.71
N TRP A 31 -14.00 -10.89 0.81
CA TRP A 31 -13.96 -9.93 1.91
C TRP A 31 -14.37 -10.54 3.25
N MET A 32 -15.41 -11.37 3.28
CA MET A 32 -15.84 -12.04 4.51
C MET A 32 -14.79 -13.00 5.04
N VAL A 33 -14.17 -13.80 4.18
CA VAL A 33 -13.06 -14.69 4.58
C VAL A 33 -11.87 -13.88 5.13
N TYR A 34 -11.57 -12.72 4.53
CA TYR A 34 -10.52 -11.85 5.03
C TYR A 34 -10.87 -11.28 6.42
N LEU A 35 -12.09 -10.82 6.63
CA LEU A 35 -12.57 -10.32 7.92
C LEU A 35 -12.61 -11.41 8.99
N ASP A 36 -13.07 -12.61 8.67
CA ASP A 36 -13.09 -13.74 9.59
C ASP A 36 -11.68 -14.15 10.01
N ASN A 37 -10.73 -14.16 9.07
CA ASN A 37 -9.32 -14.40 9.35
C ASN A 37 -8.70 -13.30 10.21
N ALA A 38 -9.06 -12.04 9.99
CA ALA A 38 -8.57 -10.90 10.76
C ALA A 38 -9.10 -10.87 12.20
N ASN A 39 -10.30 -11.42 12.44
CA ASN A 39 -10.93 -11.46 13.77
C ASN A 39 -10.40 -12.59 14.67
N ALA A 40 -9.77 -13.61 14.12
CA ALA A 40 -9.17 -14.67 14.90
C ALA A 40 -7.74 -14.26 15.34
N SER A 41 -7.53 -14.06 16.64
CA SER A 41 -6.26 -13.52 17.20
C SER A 41 -5.00 -14.29 16.78
N ASP A 42 -5.12 -15.60 16.58
CA ASP A 42 -4.01 -16.44 16.09
C ASP A 42 -3.82 -16.31 14.56
N CYS A 43 -4.87 -15.92 13.82
CA CYS A 43 -4.81 -15.71 12.38
C CYS A 43 -4.18 -14.36 12.01
N GLN A 44 -4.26 -13.34 12.88
CA GLN A 44 -3.72 -12.01 12.58
C GLN A 44 -2.22 -12.05 12.29
N LEU A 45 -1.44 -12.75 13.12
CA LEU A 45 0.01 -12.87 12.90
C LEU A 45 0.35 -13.59 11.59
N PHE A 46 -0.41 -14.63 11.23
CA PHE A 46 -0.23 -15.26 9.93
C PHE A 46 -0.53 -14.30 8.79
N THR A 47 -1.59 -13.50 8.93
CA THR A 47 -1.97 -12.47 7.96
C THR A 47 -0.90 -11.39 7.81
N ASP A 48 -0.26 -10.97 8.91
CA ASP A 48 0.83 -9.99 8.90
C ASP A 48 2.09 -10.53 8.19
N TRP A 49 2.33 -11.83 8.28
CA TRP A 49 3.41 -12.48 7.56
C TRP A 49 3.10 -12.74 6.10
N TYR A 50 1.85 -13.10 5.81
CA TYR A 50 1.37 -13.32 4.45
C TYR A 50 -0.12 -13.02 4.34
N SER A 51 -0.46 -12.13 3.44
CA SER A 51 -1.83 -11.85 3.02
C SER A 51 -1.86 -11.47 1.55
N GLU A 52 -3.05 -11.23 1.04
CA GLU A 52 -3.26 -10.77 -0.32
C GLU A 52 -4.05 -9.47 -0.30
N VAL A 53 -3.72 -8.56 -1.22
CA VAL A 53 -4.46 -7.31 -1.38
C VAL A 53 -5.87 -7.64 -1.87
N PRO A 54 -6.92 -7.22 -1.16
CA PRO A 54 -8.29 -7.43 -1.62
C PRO A 54 -8.50 -6.85 -3.02
N GLY A 55 -9.15 -7.61 -3.88
CA GLY A 55 -9.43 -7.22 -5.27
C GLY A 55 -8.37 -7.66 -6.27
N SER A 56 -7.10 -7.40 -6.05
CA SER A 56 -6.01 -7.79 -6.96
C SER A 56 -5.38 -9.15 -6.63
N LYS A 57 -5.46 -9.59 -5.39
CA LYS A 57 -4.74 -10.77 -4.85
C LYS A 57 -3.21 -10.63 -4.93
N ALA A 58 -2.70 -9.41 -5.00
CA ALA A 58 -1.27 -9.18 -4.94
C ALA A 58 -0.73 -9.61 -3.55
N PRO A 59 0.42 -10.29 -3.49
CA PRO A 59 0.98 -10.74 -2.23
C PRO A 59 1.39 -9.55 -1.34
N CYS A 60 1.07 -9.64 -0.06
CA CYS A 60 1.39 -8.66 0.96
C CYS A 60 2.10 -9.34 2.13
N HIS A 61 3.21 -8.76 2.59
CA HIS A 61 4.09 -9.31 3.62
C HIS A 61 4.47 -8.22 4.62
N LEU A 62 3.52 -7.81 5.47
CA LEU A 62 3.64 -6.63 6.34
C LEU A 62 4.86 -6.68 7.26
N ILE A 63 5.19 -7.85 7.83
CA ILE A 63 6.35 -7.98 8.73
C ILE A 63 7.66 -7.72 7.98
N VAL A 64 7.82 -8.25 6.76
CA VAL A 64 9.03 -8.03 5.96
C VAL A 64 9.07 -6.59 5.45
N ALA A 65 7.94 -6.05 5.02
CA ALA A 65 7.79 -4.66 4.62
C ALA A 65 8.12 -3.67 5.77
N ALA A 66 7.78 -4.01 7.01
CA ALA A 66 8.15 -3.19 8.17
C ALA A 66 9.67 -3.10 8.36
N ILE A 67 10.40 -4.20 8.15
CA ILE A 67 11.87 -4.22 8.19
C ILE A 67 12.44 -3.33 7.08
N GLU A 68 11.92 -3.46 5.86
CA GLU A 68 12.34 -2.65 4.73
C GLU A 68 12.05 -1.16 4.94
N CYS A 69 10.85 -0.83 5.43
CA CYS A 69 10.46 0.54 5.76
C CYS A 69 11.43 1.19 6.76
N MET A 70 11.86 0.45 7.80
CA MET A 70 12.83 0.95 8.77
C MET A 70 14.21 1.15 8.14
N ARG A 71 14.63 0.27 7.24
CA ARG A 71 15.87 0.44 6.47
C ARG A 71 15.82 1.70 5.59
N GLU A 72 14.71 1.91 4.87
CA GLU A 72 14.50 3.10 4.03
C GLU A 72 14.50 4.39 4.87
N LYS A 73 13.99 4.32 6.10
CA LYS A 73 14.07 5.41 7.08
C LYS A 73 15.46 5.57 7.71
N GLY A 74 16.47 4.90 7.17
CA GLY A 74 17.85 5.10 7.57
C GLY A 74 18.26 4.41 8.87
N TYR A 75 17.63 3.30 9.25
CA TYR A 75 18.01 2.49 10.40
C TYR A 75 18.82 1.25 9.99
N LEU A 76 19.63 0.73 10.92
CA LEU A 76 20.39 -0.51 10.75
C LEU A 76 19.51 -1.69 11.14
N VAL A 77 18.99 -2.44 10.17
CA VAL A 77 17.98 -3.51 10.39
C VAL A 77 18.52 -4.92 10.29
N ALA A 78 19.84 -5.10 10.22
CA ALA A 78 20.47 -6.42 10.03
C ALA A 78 20.10 -7.46 11.10
N GLU A 79 19.80 -7.02 12.34
CA GLU A 79 19.36 -7.90 13.40
C GLU A 79 17.94 -8.42 13.17
N ALA A 80 17.03 -7.58 12.65
CA ALA A 80 15.68 -8.00 12.28
C ALA A 80 15.69 -8.93 11.06
N GLU A 81 16.51 -8.62 10.04
CA GLU A 81 16.63 -9.42 8.81
C GLU A 81 17.01 -10.89 9.05
N LYS A 82 17.73 -11.20 10.13
CA LYS A 82 18.09 -12.58 10.52
C LYS A 82 16.89 -13.48 10.80
N TRP A 83 15.75 -12.87 11.16
CA TRP A 83 14.54 -13.58 11.54
C TRP A 83 13.55 -13.77 10.40
N ILE A 84 13.81 -13.24 9.20
CA ILE A 84 12.90 -13.39 8.05
C ILE A 84 12.77 -14.86 7.65
N GLU A 85 13.87 -15.54 7.34
CA GLU A 85 13.83 -16.96 6.95
C GLU A 85 13.24 -17.87 8.01
N PRO A 86 13.61 -17.77 9.33
CA PRO A 86 12.94 -18.51 10.37
C PRO A 86 11.43 -18.25 10.43
N GLY A 87 11.00 -17.00 10.25
CA GLY A 87 9.59 -16.63 10.25
C GLY A 87 8.82 -17.22 9.06
N LEU A 88 9.37 -17.11 7.86
CA LEU A 88 8.77 -17.69 6.64
C LEU A 88 8.63 -19.22 6.78
N LYS A 89 9.61 -19.87 7.38
CA LYS A 89 9.54 -21.31 7.68
C LYS A 89 8.42 -21.62 8.67
N ALA A 90 8.32 -20.85 9.77
CA ALA A 90 7.27 -21.05 10.77
C ALA A 90 5.86 -20.82 10.17
N VAL A 91 5.70 -19.86 9.25
CA VAL A 91 4.45 -19.67 8.47
C VAL A 91 4.12 -20.91 7.65
N GLN A 92 5.10 -21.43 6.90
CA GLN A 92 4.92 -22.63 6.07
C GLN A 92 4.53 -23.86 6.91
N GLU A 93 5.14 -24.01 8.11
CA GLU A 93 4.86 -25.09 9.04
C GLU A 93 3.60 -24.85 9.89
N LYS A 94 2.94 -23.70 9.74
CA LYS A 94 1.78 -23.27 10.54
C LYS A 94 2.05 -23.29 12.05
N ASN A 95 3.28 -22.98 12.46
CA ASN A 95 3.71 -22.95 13.83
C ASN A 95 3.44 -21.58 14.48
N GLY A 96 2.25 -21.39 15.03
CA GLY A 96 1.82 -20.13 15.64
C GLY A 96 2.70 -19.68 16.80
N SER A 97 3.21 -20.60 17.63
CA SER A 97 4.11 -20.27 18.74
C SER A 97 5.42 -19.66 18.26
N ASP A 98 6.05 -20.26 17.25
CA ASP A 98 7.30 -19.74 16.70
C ASP A 98 7.07 -18.41 15.98
N ILE A 99 5.95 -18.24 15.27
CA ILE A 99 5.60 -16.97 14.62
C ILE A 99 5.50 -15.85 15.65
N GLN A 100 4.83 -16.06 16.78
CA GLN A 100 4.73 -15.06 17.85
C GLN A 100 6.11 -14.66 18.39
N VAL A 101 6.95 -15.64 18.71
CA VAL A 101 8.29 -15.40 19.23
C VAL A 101 9.17 -14.68 18.21
N ILE A 102 9.14 -15.10 16.96
CA ILE A 102 9.95 -14.50 15.88
C ILE A 102 9.49 -13.08 15.60
N THR A 103 8.18 -12.85 15.49
CA THR A 103 7.63 -11.51 15.29
C THR A 103 8.02 -10.56 16.42
N ALA A 104 7.94 -11.01 17.67
CA ALA A 104 8.38 -10.23 18.82
C ALA A 104 9.89 -9.90 18.76
N LYS A 105 10.73 -10.83 18.32
CA LYS A 105 12.18 -10.60 18.12
C LYS A 105 12.43 -9.57 17.02
N ILE A 106 11.69 -9.64 15.91
CA ILE A 106 11.78 -8.64 14.83
C ILE A 106 11.42 -7.26 15.35
N TYR A 107 10.25 -7.10 15.98
CA TYR A 107 9.83 -5.80 16.50
C TYR A 107 10.79 -5.25 17.55
N ARG A 108 11.30 -6.07 18.42
CA ARG A 108 12.34 -5.65 19.37
C ARG A 108 13.59 -5.18 18.65
N ALA A 109 14.08 -5.93 17.67
CA ALA A 109 15.25 -5.54 16.89
C ALA A 109 15.03 -4.20 16.12
N LEU A 110 13.80 -3.98 15.63
CA LEU A 110 13.46 -2.70 14.99
C LEU A 110 13.35 -1.54 15.97
N GLN A 111 12.82 -1.77 17.19
CA GLN A 111 12.77 -0.74 18.25
C GLN A 111 14.17 -0.35 18.76
N GLU A 112 15.08 -1.30 18.81
CA GLU A 112 16.46 -1.12 19.25
C GLU A 112 17.40 -0.73 18.09
N ALA A 113 16.90 -0.60 16.86
CA ALA A 113 17.69 -0.32 15.67
C ALA A 113 18.38 1.04 15.75
N GLU A 114 19.68 1.06 15.57
CA GLU A 114 20.48 2.29 15.53
C GLU A 114 20.30 3.01 14.18
N LYS A 115 20.49 4.32 14.21
CA LYS A 115 20.55 5.11 12.99
C LYS A 115 21.79 4.76 12.18
N ASN A 116 21.62 4.63 10.89
CA ASN A 116 22.72 4.61 9.95
C ASN A 116 23.11 6.06 9.60
N GLU A 117 24.07 6.61 10.28
CA GLU A 117 24.51 8.01 10.10
C GLU A 117 24.95 8.32 8.64
N ASN A 118 25.26 7.30 7.86
CA ASN A 118 25.60 7.46 6.44
C ASN A 118 24.37 7.40 5.52
N SER A 119 23.18 7.22 6.05
CA SER A 119 21.97 7.16 5.24
C SER A 119 21.61 8.53 4.69
N PRO A 120 21.35 8.66 3.38
CA PRO A 120 20.89 9.90 2.78
C PRO A 120 19.54 10.36 3.36
N TYR A 121 18.76 9.45 4.00
CA TYR A 121 17.51 9.79 4.66
C TYR A 121 17.69 10.93 5.70
N TRP A 122 18.78 10.91 6.46
CA TRP A 122 19.04 11.92 7.51
C TRP A 122 19.51 13.26 6.96
N ASN A 123 19.87 13.33 5.71
CA ASN A 123 20.34 14.55 5.04
C ASN A 123 19.20 15.36 4.41
N HIS A 124 17.94 14.88 4.48
CA HIS A 124 16.81 15.61 3.94
C HIS A 124 16.54 16.87 4.78
N ARG A 125 16.18 17.93 4.10
CA ARG A 125 15.82 19.19 4.75
C ARG A 125 14.44 19.10 5.39
N ILE A 126 14.37 19.37 6.69
CA ILE A 126 13.10 19.45 7.41
C ILE A 126 12.65 20.91 7.43
N TYR A 127 11.52 21.20 6.80
CA TYR A 127 10.89 22.51 6.88
C TYR A 127 10.11 22.63 8.18
N ARG A 128 10.43 23.66 8.99
CA ARG A 128 9.78 23.90 10.29
C ARG A 128 8.63 24.89 10.20
N SER A 129 8.53 25.61 9.08
CA SER A 129 7.48 26.58 8.82
C SER A 129 7.16 26.66 7.33
N PHE A 130 5.97 27.16 7.01
CA PHE A 130 5.61 27.44 5.61
C PHE A 130 6.53 28.51 4.97
N LEU A 131 7.07 29.44 5.77
CA LEU A 131 8.05 30.40 5.28
C LEU A 131 9.35 29.75 4.82
N ASP A 132 9.75 28.65 5.44
CA ASP A 132 10.94 27.89 4.99
C ASP A 132 10.67 27.17 3.67
N VAL A 133 9.46 26.62 3.49
CA VAL A 133 9.03 26.04 2.20
C VAL A 133 9.05 27.12 1.11
N LYS A 134 8.53 28.31 1.39
CA LYS A 134 8.51 29.42 0.44
C LYS A 134 9.88 29.89 -0.06
N LYS A 135 10.94 29.66 0.72
CA LYS A 135 12.30 30.02 0.30
C LYS A 135 12.86 29.10 -0.77
N ASP A 136 12.42 27.84 -0.78
CA ASP A 136 12.97 26.80 -1.63
C ASP A 136 12.06 26.39 -2.78
N VAL A 137 10.76 26.70 -2.68
CA VAL A 137 9.76 26.33 -3.68
C VAL A 137 9.24 27.56 -4.38
N SER A 138 9.36 27.59 -5.70
CA SER A 138 8.72 28.60 -6.52
C SER A 138 7.25 28.21 -6.71
N PHE A 139 6.35 29.03 -6.17
CA PHE A 139 4.93 28.84 -6.38
C PHE A 139 4.52 29.45 -7.71
N VAL A 140 3.67 28.75 -8.43
CA VAL A 140 3.05 29.30 -9.64
C VAL A 140 2.08 30.41 -9.26
N GLU A 141 1.89 31.37 -10.18
CA GLU A 141 0.90 32.41 -10.00
C GLU A 141 -0.50 31.81 -9.85
N PRO A 142 -1.36 32.35 -8.97
CA PRO A 142 -2.70 31.86 -8.79
C PRO A 142 -3.50 31.89 -10.11
N ILE A 143 -4.14 30.77 -10.44
CA ILE A 143 -5.05 30.69 -11.57
C ILE A 143 -6.47 30.78 -11.01
N TYR A 144 -7.21 31.78 -11.48
CA TYR A 144 -8.59 31.98 -11.04
C TYR A 144 -9.57 31.36 -12.04
N PHE A 145 -10.51 30.62 -11.53
CA PHE A 145 -11.59 30.01 -12.30
C PHE A 145 -12.94 30.53 -11.80
N ASP A 146 -13.86 30.76 -12.72
CA ASP A 146 -15.26 30.89 -12.34
C ASP A 146 -15.84 29.50 -12.02
N VAL A 147 -15.95 29.20 -10.73
CA VAL A 147 -16.45 27.92 -10.24
C VAL A 147 -17.92 27.67 -10.60
N HIS A 148 -18.67 28.71 -10.95
CA HIS A 148 -20.07 28.61 -11.37
C HIS A 148 -20.21 28.46 -12.89
N SER A 149 -19.11 28.60 -13.64
CA SER A 149 -19.14 28.38 -15.07
C SER A 149 -19.45 26.93 -15.43
N LYS A 150 -20.25 26.75 -16.49
CA LYS A 150 -20.54 25.39 -16.99
C LYS A 150 -19.27 24.64 -17.37
N GLN A 151 -18.29 25.33 -17.94
CA GLN A 151 -17.01 24.73 -18.32
C GLN A 151 -16.25 24.17 -17.11
N PHE A 152 -16.22 24.89 -15.99
CA PHE A 152 -15.56 24.43 -14.77
C PHE A 152 -16.27 23.19 -14.21
N GLN A 153 -17.61 23.23 -14.12
CA GLN A 153 -18.41 22.11 -13.61
C GLN A 153 -18.24 20.85 -14.49
N GLU A 154 -18.22 20.98 -15.81
CA GLU A 154 -17.98 19.87 -16.74
C GLU A 154 -16.57 19.27 -16.56
N LYS A 155 -15.55 20.10 -16.31
CA LYS A 155 -14.19 19.61 -16.01
C LYS A 155 -14.12 18.86 -14.71
N VAL A 156 -14.75 19.36 -13.65
CA VAL A 156 -14.82 18.68 -12.34
C VAL A 156 -15.54 17.34 -12.49
N TYR A 157 -16.68 17.32 -13.18
CA TYR A 157 -17.41 16.08 -13.45
C TYR A 157 -16.57 15.08 -14.24
N ALA A 158 -15.88 15.52 -15.29
CA ALA A 158 -14.99 14.65 -16.07
C ALA A 158 -13.80 14.11 -15.22
N GLY A 159 -13.27 14.92 -14.30
CA GLY A 159 -12.25 14.51 -13.34
C GLY A 159 -12.73 13.37 -12.44
N TRP A 160 -13.90 13.53 -11.82
CA TRP A 160 -14.52 12.49 -11.00
C TRP A 160 -14.79 11.22 -11.78
N MET A 161 -15.34 11.34 -12.99
CA MET A 161 -15.57 10.16 -13.84
C MET A 161 -14.27 9.45 -14.20
N GLY A 162 -13.22 10.21 -14.52
CA GLY A 162 -11.90 9.63 -14.81
C GLY A 162 -11.30 8.87 -13.61
N GLN A 163 -11.45 9.43 -12.42
CA GLN A 163 -10.98 8.84 -11.19
C GLN A 163 -11.75 7.54 -10.84
N LEU A 164 -13.09 7.57 -10.92
CA LEU A 164 -13.92 6.38 -10.71
C LEU A 164 -13.55 5.26 -11.69
N ILE A 165 -13.41 5.58 -12.98
CA ILE A 165 -13.03 4.59 -14.00
C ILE A 165 -11.64 4.04 -13.74
N GLY A 166 -10.66 4.92 -13.43
CA GLY A 166 -9.29 4.55 -13.16
C GLY A 166 -9.16 3.70 -11.90
N GLY A 167 -9.81 4.09 -10.81
CA GLY A 167 -9.82 3.34 -9.55
C GLY A 167 -10.41 1.94 -9.71
N CYS A 168 -11.57 1.82 -10.36
CA CYS A 168 -12.19 0.51 -10.62
C CYS A 168 -11.32 -0.39 -11.51
N LEU A 169 -10.56 0.18 -12.45
CA LEU A 169 -9.63 -0.59 -13.27
C LEU A 169 -8.39 -0.98 -12.46
N GLY A 170 -7.85 -0.04 -11.68
CA GLY A 170 -6.64 -0.21 -10.89
C GLY A 170 -6.76 -1.28 -9.81
N THR A 171 -7.91 -1.38 -9.14
CA THR A 171 -8.16 -2.34 -8.07
C THR A 171 -7.79 -3.78 -8.43
N GLN A 172 -7.91 -4.17 -9.70
CA GLN A 172 -7.66 -5.55 -10.15
C GLN A 172 -6.19 -5.84 -10.47
N ILE A 173 -5.38 -4.81 -10.61
CA ILE A 173 -3.96 -4.90 -10.99
C ILE A 173 -3.03 -4.23 -9.99
N GLU A 174 -3.57 -3.75 -8.89
CA GLU A 174 -2.84 -3.13 -7.80
C GLU A 174 -1.76 -4.08 -7.24
N GLY A 175 -0.57 -3.55 -6.95
CA GLY A 175 0.54 -4.29 -6.38
C GLY A 175 1.36 -5.13 -7.38
N TYR A 176 1.00 -5.17 -8.65
CA TYR A 176 1.77 -5.86 -9.68
C TYR A 176 2.62 -4.92 -10.53
N THR A 177 3.77 -5.42 -11.00
CA THR A 177 4.60 -4.67 -11.96
C THR A 177 3.94 -4.61 -13.33
N THR A 178 4.19 -3.53 -14.08
CA THR A 178 3.71 -3.38 -15.45
C THR A 178 4.09 -4.57 -16.34
N ASP A 179 5.29 -5.12 -16.16
CA ASP A 179 5.75 -6.25 -16.96
C ASP A 179 4.95 -7.54 -16.66
N ASN A 180 4.62 -7.77 -15.39
CA ASN A 180 3.80 -8.92 -15.00
C ASN A 180 2.34 -8.76 -15.46
N ILE A 181 1.80 -7.54 -15.38
CA ILE A 181 0.47 -7.24 -15.94
C ILE A 181 0.47 -7.51 -17.45
N ARG A 182 1.45 -6.99 -18.19
CA ARG A 182 1.55 -7.21 -19.64
C ARG A 182 1.74 -8.69 -19.99
N LYS A 183 2.55 -9.41 -19.23
CA LYS A 183 2.77 -10.85 -19.43
C LYS A 183 1.47 -11.64 -19.29
N ARG A 184 0.60 -11.23 -18.37
CA ARG A 184 -0.65 -11.93 -18.09
C ARG A 184 -1.79 -11.54 -19.00
N PHE A 185 -2.00 -10.24 -19.23
CA PHE A 185 -3.17 -9.68 -19.89
C PHE A 185 -2.86 -8.98 -21.22
N GLY A 186 -1.58 -8.81 -21.58
CA GLY A 186 -1.21 -7.97 -22.69
C GLY A 186 -1.40 -6.48 -22.38
N GLU A 187 -1.87 -5.72 -23.35
CA GLU A 187 -2.19 -4.29 -23.15
C GLU A 187 -3.60 -4.16 -22.55
N VAL A 188 -3.67 -3.66 -21.32
CA VAL A 188 -4.95 -3.42 -20.63
C VAL A 188 -5.55 -2.11 -21.13
N ARG A 189 -6.70 -2.18 -21.81
CA ARG A 189 -7.43 -1.02 -22.37
C ARG A 189 -8.83 -0.86 -21.79
N GLY A 190 -9.21 -1.65 -20.82
CA GLY A 190 -10.53 -1.63 -20.19
C GLY A 190 -10.56 -2.53 -18.97
N TYR A 191 -11.72 -2.66 -18.37
CA TYR A 191 -11.90 -3.49 -17.20
C TYR A 191 -11.58 -4.96 -17.50
N LEU A 192 -10.80 -5.59 -16.63
CA LEU A 192 -10.48 -7.02 -16.72
C LEU A 192 -11.66 -7.89 -16.26
N ARG A 193 -12.47 -7.34 -15.36
CA ARG A 193 -13.77 -7.90 -14.95
C ARG A 193 -14.76 -6.77 -14.70
N LYS A 194 -16.04 -7.08 -14.62
CA LYS A 194 -17.07 -6.10 -14.28
C LYS A 194 -16.78 -5.50 -12.90
N PRO A 195 -16.68 -4.17 -12.78
CA PRO A 195 -16.56 -3.53 -11.48
C PRO A 195 -17.82 -3.77 -10.64
N GLU A 196 -17.65 -4.22 -9.40
CA GLU A 196 -18.74 -4.47 -8.46
C GLU A 196 -18.76 -3.42 -7.35
N THR A 197 -17.66 -2.71 -7.16
CA THR A 197 -17.52 -1.63 -6.20
C THR A 197 -16.60 -0.55 -6.75
N TYR A 198 -16.67 0.65 -6.19
CA TYR A 198 -15.65 1.70 -6.34
C TYR A 198 -14.53 1.47 -5.30
N ASN A 199 -13.37 2.01 -5.59
CA ASN A 199 -12.24 1.82 -4.70
C ASN A 199 -12.28 2.79 -3.49
N ASP A 200 -11.46 2.53 -2.49
CA ASP A 200 -11.40 3.25 -1.22
C ASP A 200 -10.93 4.71 -1.37
N ASP A 201 -10.11 5.06 -2.38
CA ASP A 201 -9.72 6.44 -2.66
C ASP A 201 -10.94 7.35 -2.80
N ILE A 202 -11.95 6.91 -3.55
CA ILE A 202 -13.21 7.64 -3.71
C ILE A 202 -13.97 7.77 -2.38
N THR A 203 -13.94 6.72 -1.55
CA THR A 203 -14.59 6.74 -0.24
C THR A 203 -13.96 7.78 0.67
N TYR A 204 -12.64 7.85 0.72
CA TYR A 204 -11.92 8.82 1.54
C TYR A 204 -12.16 10.25 1.06
N GLU A 205 -12.18 10.49 -0.25
CA GLU A 205 -12.47 11.81 -0.80
C GLU A 205 -13.89 12.28 -0.50
N LEU A 206 -14.89 11.39 -0.63
CA LEU A 206 -16.27 11.71 -0.29
C LEU A 206 -16.41 12.02 1.21
N ALA A 207 -15.77 11.25 2.09
CA ALA A 207 -15.77 11.50 3.52
C ALA A 207 -15.09 12.84 3.86
N TYR A 208 -13.98 13.17 3.16
CA TYR A 208 -13.32 14.47 3.31
C TYR A 208 -14.22 15.63 2.87
N LEU A 209 -14.88 15.49 1.71
CA LEU A 209 -15.79 16.52 1.19
C LEU A 209 -16.99 16.74 2.12
N ASP A 210 -17.52 15.69 2.71
CA ASP A 210 -18.60 15.77 3.69
C ASP A 210 -18.15 16.55 4.93
N GLY A 211 -17.03 16.18 5.54
CA GLY A 211 -16.45 16.90 6.68
C GLY A 211 -16.09 18.35 6.33
N PHE A 212 -15.56 18.61 5.14
CA PHE A 212 -15.26 19.97 4.68
C PHE A 212 -16.53 20.80 4.47
N SER A 213 -17.60 20.20 3.96
CA SER A 213 -18.90 20.86 3.81
C SER A 213 -19.47 21.31 5.15
N GLU A 214 -19.28 20.52 6.20
CA GLU A 214 -19.76 20.87 7.56
C GLU A 214 -18.87 21.88 8.29
N LYS A 215 -17.56 21.78 8.18
CA LYS A 215 -16.60 22.48 9.05
C LYS A 215 -15.70 23.48 8.30
N GLY A 216 -15.75 23.50 6.98
CA GLY A 216 -14.88 24.33 6.15
C GLY A 216 -13.41 24.04 6.43
N TYR A 217 -12.60 25.10 6.58
CA TYR A 217 -11.16 24.97 6.86
C TYR A 217 -10.82 24.62 8.32
N ASN A 218 -11.79 24.24 9.13
CA ASN A 218 -11.59 23.86 10.54
C ASN A 218 -11.61 22.32 10.75
N ILE A 219 -11.43 21.55 9.69
CA ILE A 219 -11.25 20.09 9.76
C ILE A 219 -9.79 19.73 10.04
#